data_d360cee32de81fc8115e4dcafb1e5a2d
#
_entry.id   d360cee32de81fc8115e4dcafb1e5a2d
#
_cell.length_a   1.000
_cell.length_b   1.000
_cell.length_c   1.000
_cell.angle_alpha   90.00
_cell.angle_beta   90.00
_cell.angle_gamma   90.00
#
_symmetry.space_group_name_H-M   'P 1'
#
loop_
_entity.id
_entity.type
_entity.pdbx_description
1 polymer ?
#
loop_
_entity_poly.entity_id
_entity_poly.type
_entity_poly.pdbx_seq_one_letter_code
_entity_poly.pdbx_strand_id
1 'polypeptide(L)'
;MKFAKMQGTGNDYIYVNCFDESIDDPPAAAKFLSDRHFGIGSDGLVLILPSDRADFRMDIYNSDGSRAKMCGNAARCVAKYVCDSKMTDKDMISLETLSGIKYINIYKTDGKVTSAQVNMGSPMLKSRDIPALIESDTVISHPLEVGEKVYSVTCLSMGNPHCVVFSENIDSINIQKIGVEFENHPAFPDRINTEFVQPISASHIKMRVWERGAGETLSCGTGACAAAVACILNGYCKRDTDIKISLRGGELSVKWSADGNVYLTGSAQTVFTGEIAYGGGAR
;
A
#
# COMPACT_ATOMS: atom_id res chain seq x y z
N MET A 1 22.41 -2.13 16.34
CA MET A 1 21.24 -1.38 15.82
C MET A 1 19.97 -2.01 16.32
N LYS A 2 19.14 -1.23 17.00
CA LYS A 2 17.81 -1.66 17.47
C LYS A 2 16.76 -1.53 16.37
N PHE A 3 15.83 -2.44 16.31
CA PHE A 3 14.78 -2.44 15.31
C PHE A 3 13.46 -3.00 15.85
N ALA A 4 12.37 -2.69 15.16
CA ALA A 4 11.08 -3.37 15.30
C ALA A 4 10.71 -4.04 13.97
N LYS A 5 10.31 -5.30 14.03
CA LYS A 5 9.65 -5.98 12.92
C LYS A 5 8.15 -5.75 13.04
N MET A 6 7.56 -5.09 12.04
CA MET A 6 6.13 -4.78 12.04
C MET A 6 5.50 -5.16 10.72
N GLN A 7 4.19 -5.39 10.74
CA GLN A 7 3.41 -5.67 9.54
C GLN A 7 2.07 -4.93 9.54
N GLY A 8 1.61 -4.59 8.36
CA GLY A 8 0.27 -4.10 8.09
C GLY A 8 -0.37 -4.97 7.01
N THR A 9 -1.35 -5.79 7.40
CA THR A 9 -2.09 -6.64 6.46
C THR A 9 -1.17 -7.59 5.66
N GLY A 10 -0.16 -8.17 6.32
CA GLY A 10 0.78 -9.12 5.71
C GLY A 10 1.97 -8.51 4.98
N ASN A 11 1.99 -7.19 4.77
CA ASN A 11 3.15 -6.48 4.24
C ASN A 11 4.07 -6.09 5.40
N ASP A 12 5.27 -6.66 5.46
CA ASP A 12 6.15 -6.64 6.62
C ASP A 12 7.46 -5.89 6.36
N TYR A 13 7.80 -4.96 7.26
CA TYR A 13 9.02 -4.17 7.20
C TYR A 13 9.81 -4.22 8.50
N ILE A 14 11.10 -3.90 8.40
CA ILE A 14 11.97 -3.59 9.52
C ILE A 14 11.93 -2.08 9.74
N TYR A 15 11.62 -1.64 10.95
CA TYR A 15 11.52 -0.23 11.34
C TYR A 15 12.70 0.13 12.23
N VAL A 16 13.42 1.20 11.86
CA VAL A 16 14.54 1.74 12.62
C VAL A 16 14.22 3.17 13.03
N ASN A 17 14.35 3.44 14.33
CA ASN A 17 14.19 4.78 14.89
C ASN A 17 15.49 5.57 14.72
N CYS A 18 15.53 6.45 13.74
CA CYS A 18 16.69 7.26 13.44
C CYS A 18 16.79 8.55 14.29
N PHE A 19 16.05 8.65 15.39
CA PHE A 19 16.32 9.60 16.46
C PHE A 19 17.45 9.07 17.37
N ASP A 20 17.61 7.74 17.46
CA ASP A 20 18.58 7.07 18.32
C ASP A 20 19.62 6.26 17.53
N GLU A 21 19.31 5.90 16.28
CA GLU A 21 20.15 5.06 15.41
C GLU A 21 20.52 5.80 14.11
N SER A 22 21.63 5.42 13.49
CA SER A 22 22.02 5.93 12.17
C SER A 22 22.31 4.80 11.19
N ILE A 23 21.96 5.01 9.93
CA ILE A 23 22.23 4.07 8.83
C ILE A 23 22.88 4.89 7.70
N ASP A 24 24.16 4.64 7.43
CA ASP A 24 24.95 5.41 6.46
C ASP A 24 24.55 5.06 5.01
N ASP A 25 24.25 3.79 4.73
CA ASP A 25 23.79 3.31 3.41
C ASP A 25 22.46 2.55 3.53
N PRO A 26 21.30 3.27 3.53
CA PRO A 26 20.00 2.64 3.65
C PRO A 26 19.66 1.63 2.53
N PRO A 27 20.02 1.85 1.24
CA PRO A 27 19.84 0.84 0.20
C PRO A 27 20.57 -0.47 0.49
N ALA A 28 21.83 -0.43 0.91
CA ALA A 28 22.58 -1.63 1.25
C ALA A 28 22.03 -2.29 2.53
N ALA A 29 21.66 -1.48 3.52
CA ALA A 29 21.01 -1.97 4.75
C ALA A 29 19.70 -2.70 4.45
N ALA A 30 18.86 -2.14 3.58
CA ALA A 30 17.60 -2.77 3.18
C ALA A 30 17.83 -4.14 2.54
N LYS A 31 18.77 -4.26 1.61
CA LYS A 31 19.12 -5.56 0.98
C LYS A 31 19.58 -6.59 2.00
N PHE A 32 20.50 -6.20 2.88
CA PHE A 32 21.06 -7.12 3.89
C PHE A 32 19.99 -7.53 4.92
N LEU A 33 19.29 -6.56 5.51
CA LEU A 33 18.35 -6.81 6.60
C LEU A 33 17.10 -7.55 6.11
N SER A 34 16.66 -7.30 4.86
CA SER A 34 15.47 -7.92 4.30
C SER A 34 15.68 -9.36 3.84
N ASP A 35 16.91 -9.82 3.70
CA ASP A 35 17.18 -11.22 3.35
C ASP A 35 16.56 -12.15 4.39
N ARG A 36 15.72 -13.09 3.93
CA ARG A 36 14.97 -14.01 4.82
C ARG A 36 15.80 -15.17 5.36
N HIS A 37 17.00 -15.36 4.85
CA HIS A 37 17.92 -16.44 5.25
C HIS A 37 19.14 -15.92 6.00
N PHE A 38 19.67 -14.75 5.62
CA PHE A 38 20.91 -14.20 6.16
C PHE A 38 20.72 -12.90 6.94
N GLY A 39 19.54 -12.29 6.86
CA GLY A 39 19.14 -11.10 7.59
C GLY A 39 18.01 -11.35 8.59
N ILE A 40 17.21 -10.33 8.81
CA ILE A 40 15.98 -10.40 9.63
C ILE A 40 14.81 -10.96 8.80
N GLY A 41 14.82 -10.69 7.50
CA GLY A 41 13.77 -11.05 6.55
C GLY A 41 12.57 -10.10 6.59
N SER A 42 12.29 -9.46 5.46
CA SER A 42 11.16 -8.53 5.30
C SER A 42 10.94 -8.15 3.83
N ASP A 43 9.86 -7.39 3.58
CA ASP A 43 9.63 -6.74 2.28
C ASP A 43 10.51 -5.50 2.09
N GLY A 44 11.15 -5.01 3.17
CA GLY A 44 12.06 -3.88 3.11
C GLY A 44 12.36 -3.23 4.47
N LEU A 45 12.94 -2.04 4.41
CA LEU A 45 13.38 -1.23 5.54
C LEU A 45 12.64 0.10 5.58
N VAL A 46 12.19 0.51 6.74
CA VAL A 46 11.56 1.81 7.01
C VAL A 46 12.39 2.56 8.04
N LEU A 47 12.81 3.76 7.70
CA LEU A 47 13.49 4.68 8.60
C LEU A 47 12.49 5.70 9.11
N ILE A 48 12.42 5.86 10.43
CA ILE A 48 11.64 6.90 11.11
C ILE A 48 12.61 8.01 11.50
N LEU A 49 12.47 9.16 10.86
CA LEU A 49 13.43 10.26 10.93
C LEU A 49 12.76 11.51 11.52
N PRO A 50 13.54 12.47 12.08
CA PRO A 50 13.06 13.81 12.36
C PRO A 50 12.65 14.53 11.07
N SER A 51 11.75 15.50 11.17
CA SER A 51 11.28 16.34 10.07
C SER A 51 11.14 17.78 10.53
N ASP A 52 11.53 18.72 9.68
CA ASP A 52 11.28 20.16 9.89
C ASP A 52 9.90 20.60 9.38
N ARG A 53 9.16 19.70 8.72
CA ARG A 53 7.91 20.00 8.00
C ARG A 53 6.70 19.24 8.53
N ALA A 54 6.93 18.17 9.30
CA ALA A 54 5.92 17.27 9.81
C ALA A 54 6.33 16.76 11.20
N ASP A 55 5.46 16.02 11.89
CA ASP A 55 5.80 15.42 13.17
C ASP A 55 6.93 14.39 13.04
N PHE A 56 6.92 13.62 11.95
CA PHE A 56 7.93 12.62 11.61
C PHE A 56 8.16 12.57 10.10
N ARG A 57 9.29 11.97 9.70
CA ARG A 57 9.58 11.62 8.31
C ARG A 57 9.75 10.11 8.18
N MET A 58 9.27 9.57 7.08
CA MET A 58 9.40 8.17 6.72
C MET A 58 10.15 8.01 5.39
N ASP A 59 11.28 7.32 5.43
CA ASP A 59 11.95 6.83 4.24
C ASP A 59 11.79 5.32 4.13
N ILE A 60 11.43 4.82 2.95
CA ILE A 60 11.16 3.41 2.69
C ILE A 60 12.11 2.88 1.63
N TYR A 61 12.70 1.74 1.88
CA TYR A 61 13.53 0.99 0.94
C TYR A 61 12.99 -0.43 0.81
N ASN A 62 12.73 -0.86 -0.43
CA ASN A 62 12.34 -2.23 -0.72
C ASN A 62 13.49 -3.21 -0.45
N SER A 63 13.21 -4.50 -0.43
CA SER A 63 14.22 -5.54 -0.20
C SER A 63 15.34 -5.56 -1.26
N ASP A 64 15.10 -5.02 -2.46
CA ASP A 64 16.10 -4.85 -3.51
C ASP A 64 16.96 -3.58 -3.34
N GLY A 65 16.70 -2.78 -2.30
CA GLY A 65 17.34 -1.49 -2.01
C GLY A 65 16.75 -0.30 -2.77
N SER A 66 15.78 -0.49 -3.64
CA SER A 66 15.10 0.62 -4.32
C SER A 66 14.27 1.44 -3.33
N ARG A 67 14.24 2.78 -3.52
CA ARG A 67 13.51 3.67 -2.64
C ARG A 67 12.06 3.81 -3.08
N ALA A 68 11.12 3.54 -2.19
CA ALA A 68 9.69 3.72 -2.43
C ALA A 68 9.21 5.12 -2.03
N LYS A 69 8.28 5.68 -2.81
CA LYS A 69 7.76 7.03 -2.53
C LYS A 69 6.81 7.06 -1.34
N MET A 70 6.00 6.03 -1.15
CA MET A 70 5.01 5.91 -0.08
C MET A 70 4.49 4.47 0.00
N CYS A 71 4.13 4.02 1.19
CA CYS A 71 3.43 2.77 1.46
C CYS A 71 2.41 3.00 2.58
N GLY A 72 1.12 2.80 2.30
CA GLY A 72 0.05 2.99 3.29
C GLY A 72 0.14 2.01 4.47
N ASN A 73 0.62 0.78 4.22
CA ASN A 73 0.85 -0.21 5.27
C ASN A 73 1.98 0.23 6.21
N ALA A 74 3.10 0.68 5.63
CA ALA A 74 4.23 1.20 6.39
C ALA A 74 3.87 2.45 7.20
N ALA A 75 3.11 3.37 6.62
CA ALA A 75 2.67 4.60 7.30
C ALA A 75 1.82 4.31 8.55
N ARG A 76 0.92 3.29 8.49
CA ARG A 76 0.15 2.86 9.67
C ARG A 76 1.04 2.27 10.75
N CYS A 77 2.04 1.48 10.35
CA CYS A 77 3.02 0.91 11.28
C CYS A 77 3.89 2.01 11.92
N VAL A 78 4.32 3.05 11.17
CA VAL A 78 5.02 4.21 11.76
C VAL A 78 4.15 4.88 12.81
N ALA A 79 2.87 5.16 12.49
CA ALA A 79 1.95 5.78 13.44
C ALA A 79 1.82 4.97 14.74
N LYS A 80 1.69 3.64 14.61
CA LYS A 80 1.69 2.75 15.79
C LYS A 80 3.02 2.79 16.53
N TYR A 81 4.14 2.70 15.83
CA TYR A 81 5.47 2.69 16.44
C TYR A 81 5.71 3.93 17.29
N VAL A 82 5.47 5.13 16.74
CA VAL A 82 5.75 6.38 17.44
C VAL A 82 4.85 6.61 18.65
N CYS A 83 3.61 6.11 18.62
CA CYS A 83 2.70 6.13 19.77
C CYS A 83 3.11 5.12 20.84
N ASP A 84 3.32 3.85 20.45
CA ASP A 84 3.64 2.78 21.41
C ASP A 84 4.99 3.03 22.07
N SER A 85 5.96 3.67 21.36
CA SER A 85 7.26 4.09 21.87
C SER A 85 7.22 5.43 22.63
N LYS A 86 6.04 6.03 22.84
CA LYS A 86 5.84 7.30 23.55
C LYS A 86 6.62 8.49 22.94
N MET A 87 6.89 8.45 21.65
CA MET A 87 7.48 9.58 20.91
C MET A 87 6.44 10.67 20.66
N THR A 88 5.13 10.34 20.74
CA THR A 88 3.99 11.25 20.66
C THR A 88 2.80 10.69 21.41
N ASP A 89 1.94 11.56 21.91
CA ASP A 89 0.62 11.26 22.51
C ASP A 89 -0.56 11.67 21.59
N LYS A 90 -0.25 12.29 20.44
CA LYS A 90 -1.25 12.76 19.48
C LYS A 90 -2.13 11.63 18.95
N ASP A 91 -3.40 11.93 18.68
CA ASP A 91 -4.33 11.03 17.98
C ASP A 91 -4.33 11.24 16.45
N MET A 92 -3.61 12.27 15.99
CA MET A 92 -3.32 12.51 14.58
C MET A 92 -1.89 13.00 14.43
N ILE A 93 -1.14 12.38 13.53
CA ILE A 93 0.22 12.80 13.17
C ILE A 93 0.30 13.21 11.71
N SER A 94 1.23 14.11 11.43
CA SER A 94 1.71 14.40 10.09
C SER A 94 3.00 13.60 9.82
N LEU A 95 3.07 12.96 8.65
CA LEU A 95 4.20 12.13 8.23
C LEU A 95 4.74 12.62 6.88
N GLU A 96 5.96 13.13 6.87
CA GLU A 96 6.64 13.50 5.65
C GLU A 96 7.07 12.25 4.88
N THR A 97 6.73 12.19 3.59
CA THR A 97 7.10 11.12 2.67
C THR A 97 7.57 11.71 1.34
N LEU A 98 8.15 10.91 0.46
CA LEU A 98 8.49 11.36 -0.90
C LEU A 98 7.25 11.72 -1.75
N SER A 99 6.06 11.28 -1.34
CA SER A 99 4.77 11.64 -1.97
C SER A 99 4.09 12.81 -1.27
N GLY A 100 4.84 13.61 -0.48
CA GLY A 100 4.31 14.71 0.30
C GLY A 100 3.92 14.33 1.73
N ILE A 101 3.38 15.29 2.45
CA ILE A 101 2.94 15.10 3.84
C ILE A 101 1.62 14.31 3.86
N LYS A 102 1.59 13.26 4.67
CA LYS A 102 0.39 12.45 4.91
C LYS A 102 -0.11 12.67 6.32
N TYR A 103 -1.42 12.81 6.48
CA TYR A 103 -2.07 12.91 7.77
C TYR A 103 -2.64 11.55 8.15
N ILE A 104 -2.35 11.10 9.37
CA ILE A 104 -2.68 9.77 9.85
C ILE A 104 -3.44 9.90 11.16
N ASN A 105 -4.71 9.50 11.15
CA ASN A 105 -5.50 9.38 12.37
C ASN A 105 -5.19 8.04 13.05
N ILE A 106 -5.04 8.07 14.37
CA ILE A 106 -4.62 6.92 15.19
C ILE A 106 -5.78 6.53 16.10
N TYR A 107 -6.21 5.28 16.01
CA TYR A 107 -7.28 4.75 16.83
C TYR A 107 -6.70 3.84 17.91
N LYS A 108 -7.09 4.13 19.15
CA LYS A 108 -6.61 3.44 20.35
C LYS A 108 -7.77 2.75 21.06
N THR A 109 -7.52 1.58 21.61
CA THR A 109 -8.40 0.86 22.53
C THR A 109 -7.57 0.49 23.76
N ASP A 110 -8.03 0.84 24.93
CA ASP A 110 -7.31 0.64 26.21
C ASP A 110 -5.87 1.16 26.19
N GLY A 111 -5.66 2.34 25.57
CA GLY A 111 -4.36 3.00 25.45
C GLY A 111 -3.40 2.38 24.44
N LYS A 112 -3.81 1.34 23.71
CA LYS A 112 -3.00 0.68 22.66
C LYS A 112 -3.52 1.03 21.28
N VAL A 113 -2.62 1.29 20.33
CA VAL A 113 -2.99 1.52 18.93
C VAL A 113 -3.50 0.22 18.31
N THR A 114 -4.77 0.24 17.88
CA THR A 114 -5.44 -0.90 17.23
C THR A 114 -5.47 -0.77 15.71
N SER A 115 -5.63 0.45 15.21
CA SER A 115 -5.64 0.76 13.78
C SER A 115 -5.20 2.19 13.52
N ALA A 116 -4.89 2.49 12.27
CA ALA A 116 -4.62 3.84 11.82
C ALA A 116 -5.27 4.09 10.45
N GLN A 117 -5.69 5.33 10.23
CA GLN A 117 -6.30 5.78 8.98
C GLN A 117 -5.37 6.78 8.30
N VAL A 118 -5.03 6.50 7.06
CA VAL A 118 -4.15 7.33 6.22
C VAL A 118 -4.99 8.05 5.17
N ASN A 119 -4.83 9.37 5.05
CA ASN A 119 -5.32 10.10 3.90
C ASN A 119 -4.43 9.80 2.69
N MET A 120 -4.96 9.04 1.73
CA MET A 120 -4.25 8.62 0.52
C MET A 120 -4.29 9.67 -0.59
N GLY A 121 -5.06 10.75 -0.41
CA GLY A 121 -5.32 11.78 -1.43
C GLY A 121 -6.47 11.42 -2.36
N SER A 122 -6.66 12.23 -3.40
CA SER A 122 -7.74 12.05 -4.38
C SER A 122 -7.31 11.11 -5.50
N PRO A 123 -8.21 10.25 -6.01
CA PRO A 123 -7.91 9.39 -7.16
C PRO A 123 -7.82 10.23 -8.45
N MET A 124 -6.88 9.90 -9.31
CA MET A 124 -6.78 10.44 -10.66
C MET A 124 -7.50 9.49 -11.63
N LEU A 125 -8.52 10.00 -12.33
CA LEU A 125 -9.42 9.18 -13.15
C LEU A 125 -9.19 9.35 -14.67
N LYS A 126 -8.47 10.41 -15.08
CA LYS A 126 -8.23 10.65 -16.50
C LYS A 126 -7.17 9.70 -17.04
N SER A 127 -7.44 9.11 -18.21
CA SER A 127 -6.57 8.13 -18.87
C SER A 127 -5.12 8.60 -18.97
N ARG A 128 -4.91 9.88 -19.34
CA ARG A 128 -3.56 10.49 -19.43
C ARG A 128 -2.80 10.57 -18.10
N ASP A 129 -3.52 10.62 -16.97
CA ASP A 129 -2.93 10.73 -15.62
C ASP A 129 -2.66 9.35 -15.01
N ILE A 130 -3.11 8.26 -15.70
CA ILE A 130 -2.92 6.86 -15.33
C ILE A 130 -1.72 6.23 -16.06
N PRO A 131 -1.08 6.86 -16.97
CA PRO A 131 -0.49 6.53 -18.28
C PRO A 131 -1.12 5.29 -18.95
N ALA A 132 -2.42 5.46 -19.38
CA ALA A 132 -3.13 4.45 -20.18
C ALA A 132 -3.34 4.94 -21.61
N LEU A 133 -2.85 4.16 -22.59
CA LEU A 133 -3.04 4.41 -24.04
C LEU A 133 -4.42 3.89 -24.50
N ILE A 134 -5.48 4.41 -23.87
CA ILE A 134 -6.87 4.06 -24.14
C ILE A 134 -7.58 5.34 -24.60
N GLU A 135 -8.20 5.29 -25.78
CA GLU A 135 -8.91 6.43 -26.37
C GLU A 135 -10.24 6.71 -25.65
N SER A 136 -10.14 7.16 -24.41
CA SER A 136 -11.26 7.57 -23.57
C SER A 136 -10.77 8.56 -22.53
N ASP A 137 -11.57 9.55 -22.15
CA ASP A 137 -11.19 10.52 -21.10
C ASP A 137 -11.05 9.83 -19.74
N THR A 138 -11.93 8.86 -19.47
CA THR A 138 -11.87 7.99 -18.29
C THR A 138 -12.07 6.54 -18.70
N VAL A 139 -11.41 5.62 -18.00
CA VAL A 139 -11.50 4.17 -18.26
C VAL A 139 -12.41 3.54 -17.21
N ILE A 140 -13.71 3.47 -17.50
CA ILE A 140 -14.72 2.87 -16.60
C ILE A 140 -15.49 1.82 -17.39
N SER A 141 -15.49 0.57 -16.93
CA SER A 141 -16.09 -0.59 -17.60
C SER A 141 -15.68 -0.71 -19.07
N HIS A 142 -14.44 -0.33 -19.38
CA HIS A 142 -13.92 -0.33 -20.75
C HIS A 142 -13.53 -1.76 -21.16
N PRO A 143 -13.91 -2.22 -22.39
CA PRO A 143 -13.47 -3.53 -22.88
C PRO A 143 -11.98 -3.49 -23.23
N LEU A 144 -11.21 -4.40 -22.66
CA LEU A 144 -9.78 -4.60 -22.91
C LEU A 144 -9.52 -6.06 -23.27
N GLU A 145 -8.90 -6.31 -24.41
CA GLU A 145 -8.51 -7.64 -24.82
C GLU A 145 -7.19 -8.01 -24.18
N VAL A 146 -7.18 -9.05 -23.30
CA VAL A 146 -5.99 -9.54 -22.62
C VAL A 146 -5.89 -11.03 -22.83
N GLY A 147 -4.84 -11.45 -23.51
CA GLY A 147 -4.72 -12.82 -24.03
C GLY A 147 -5.84 -13.12 -25.03
N GLU A 148 -6.58 -14.19 -24.80
CA GLU A 148 -7.69 -14.64 -25.67
C GLU A 148 -9.08 -14.16 -25.19
N LYS A 149 -9.13 -13.24 -24.21
CA LYS A 149 -10.39 -12.83 -23.56
C LYS A 149 -10.52 -11.30 -23.51
N VAL A 150 -11.75 -10.85 -23.59
CA VAL A 150 -12.10 -9.44 -23.37
C VAL A 150 -12.55 -9.28 -21.91
N TYR A 151 -11.92 -8.36 -21.20
CA TYR A 151 -12.23 -8.00 -19.82
C TYR A 151 -12.83 -6.60 -19.77
N SER A 152 -13.82 -6.41 -18.89
CA SER A 152 -14.31 -5.07 -18.55
C SER A 152 -13.40 -4.50 -17.47
N VAL A 153 -12.66 -3.43 -17.78
CA VAL A 153 -11.67 -2.85 -16.86
C VAL A 153 -12.04 -1.43 -16.45
N THR A 154 -11.68 -1.08 -15.21
CA THR A 154 -11.73 0.29 -14.71
C THR A 154 -10.35 0.68 -14.25
N CYS A 155 -9.77 1.73 -14.86
CA CYS A 155 -8.42 2.17 -14.54
C CYS A 155 -8.44 3.52 -13.82
N LEU A 156 -7.54 3.66 -12.84
CA LEU A 156 -7.31 4.91 -12.11
C LEU A 156 -5.90 4.92 -11.51
N SER A 157 -5.50 6.09 -11.00
CA SER A 157 -4.23 6.20 -10.28
C SER A 157 -4.46 6.69 -8.85
N MET A 158 -3.78 6.06 -7.90
CA MET A 158 -3.63 6.50 -6.50
C MET A 158 -2.21 7.04 -6.23
N GLY A 159 -1.58 7.62 -7.28
CA GLY A 159 -0.17 7.99 -7.31
C GLY A 159 0.70 6.93 -7.99
N ASN A 160 0.14 5.77 -8.26
CA ASN A 160 0.61 4.68 -9.11
C ASN A 160 -0.58 4.11 -9.89
N PRO A 161 -0.36 3.51 -11.08
CA PRO A 161 -1.45 3.06 -11.95
C PRO A 161 -2.06 1.74 -11.48
N HIS A 162 -3.40 1.67 -11.56
CA HIS A 162 -4.22 0.51 -11.20
C HIS A 162 -5.24 0.18 -12.29
N CYS A 163 -5.42 -1.11 -12.57
CA CYS A 163 -6.42 -1.70 -13.44
C CYS A 163 -7.29 -2.64 -12.62
N VAL A 164 -8.57 -2.30 -12.45
CA VAL A 164 -9.52 -3.09 -11.66
C VAL A 164 -10.38 -3.93 -12.59
N VAL A 165 -10.44 -5.23 -12.32
CA VAL A 165 -11.22 -6.24 -13.04
C VAL A 165 -12.23 -6.88 -12.10
N PHE A 166 -13.51 -6.83 -12.44
CA PHE A 166 -14.55 -7.47 -11.64
C PHE A 166 -14.76 -8.93 -12.05
N SER A 167 -14.96 -9.80 -11.06
CA SER A 167 -15.21 -11.23 -11.24
C SER A 167 -16.14 -11.77 -10.16
N GLU A 168 -16.99 -12.72 -10.51
CA GLU A 168 -17.86 -13.41 -9.55
C GLU A 168 -17.11 -14.35 -8.61
N ASN A 169 -15.94 -14.85 -9.03
CA ASN A 169 -15.10 -15.73 -8.22
C ASN A 169 -13.62 -15.48 -8.50
N ILE A 170 -13.00 -14.64 -7.66
CA ILE A 170 -11.57 -14.30 -7.79
C ILE A 170 -10.64 -15.45 -7.35
N ASP A 171 -11.13 -16.41 -6.56
CA ASP A 171 -10.28 -17.53 -6.10
C ASP A 171 -9.99 -18.52 -7.23
N SER A 172 -10.87 -18.60 -8.25
CA SER A 172 -10.67 -19.44 -9.42
C SER A 172 -9.70 -18.87 -10.44
N ILE A 173 -9.27 -17.61 -10.30
CA ILE A 173 -8.40 -16.94 -11.26
C ILE A 173 -6.95 -17.45 -11.09
N ASN A 174 -6.35 -17.92 -12.19
CA ASN A 174 -4.92 -18.16 -12.25
C ASN A 174 -4.18 -16.83 -12.40
N ILE A 175 -4.00 -16.12 -11.27
CA ILE A 175 -3.43 -14.77 -11.25
C ILE A 175 -1.98 -14.75 -11.70
N GLN A 176 -1.23 -15.85 -11.49
CA GLN A 176 0.17 -15.96 -11.93
C GLN A 176 0.30 -15.93 -13.46
N LYS A 177 -0.72 -16.42 -14.18
CA LYS A 177 -0.76 -16.35 -15.63
C LYS A 177 -1.29 -14.98 -16.09
N ILE A 178 -2.50 -14.64 -15.70
CA ILE A 178 -3.20 -13.47 -16.25
C ILE A 178 -2.62 -12.14 -15.76
N GLY A 179 -2.06 -12.10 -14.55
CA GLY A 179 -1.46 -10.89 -13.98
C GLY A 179 -0.27 -10.39 -14.79
N VAL A 180 0.58 -11.31 -15.30
CA VAL A 180 1.70 -10.96 -16.18
C VAL A 180 1.21 -10.36 -17.50
N GLU A 181 0.09 -10.88 -18.06
CA GLU A 181 -0.49 -10.39 -19.30
C GLU A 181 -1.05 -8.97 -19.13
N PHE A 182 -1.73 -8.67 -18.00
CA PHE A 182 -2.19 -7.32 -17.66
C PHE A 182 -1.02 -6.36 -17.40
N GLU A 183 -0.03 -6.78 -16.58
CA GLU A 183 1.11 -5.93 -16.21
C GLU A 183 1.86 -5.41 -17.45
N ASN A 184 2.03 -6.26 -18.47
CA ASN A 184 2.81 -5.96 -19.66
C ASN A 184 1.93 -5.62 -20.89
N HIS A 185 0.64 -5.35 -20.67
CA HIS A 185 -0.27 -5.05 -21.78
C HIS A 185 0.12 -3.74 -22.50
N PRO A 186 0.10 -3.68 -23.85
CA PRO A 186 0.51 -2.49 -24.61
C PRO A 186 -0.26 -1.22 -24.27
N ALA A 187 -1.50 -1.33 -23.78
CA ALA A 187 -2.27 -0.17 -23.30
C ALA A 187 -1.64 0.51 -22.07
N PHE A 188 -0.68 -0.12 -21.39
CA PHE A 188 -0.05 0.38 -20.17
C PHE A 188 1.48 0.48 -20.32
N PRO A 189 1.99 1.56 -20.94
CA PRO A 189 3.42 1.69 -21.28
C PRO A 189 4.34 1.68 -20.05
N ASP A 190 3.85 2.14 -18.90
CA ASP A 190 4.58 2.14 -17.62
C ASP A 190 4.27 0.90 -16.78
N ARG A 191 3.64 -0.12 -17.39
CA ARG A 191 3.06 -1.27 -16.70
C ARG A 191 2.02 -0.87 -15.66
N ILE A 192 1.28 -1.81 -15.10
CA ILE A 192 0.15 -1.52 -14.21
C ILE A 192 0.02 -2.56 -13.09
N ASN A 193 -0.50 -2.13 -11.92
CA ASN A 193 -1.01 -3.06 -10.90
C ASN A 193 -2.42 -3.50 -11.32
N THR A 194 -2.78 -4.75 -11.09
CA THR A 194 -4.10 -5.27 -11.46
C THR A 194 -4.80 -5.86 -10.24
N GLU A 195 -5.96 -5.32 -9.92
CA GLU A 195 -6.83 -5.76 -8.84
C GLU A 195 -7.99 -6.60 -9.41
N PHE A 196 -8.05 -7.88 -9.03
CA PHE A 196 -9.20 -8.75 -9.28
C PHE A 196 -10.16 -8.63 -8.10
N VAL A 197 -11.36 -8.12 -8.36
CA VAL A 197 -12.32 -7.72 -7.33
C VAL A 197 -13.61 -8.49 -7.46
N GLN A 198 -14.08 -9.02 -6.35
CA GLN A 198 -15.38 -9.65 -6.20
C GLN A 198 -16.24 -8.81 -5.24
N PRO A 199 -17.28 -8.12 -5.74
CA PRO A 199 -18.26 -7.46 -4.89
C PRO A 199 -19.05 -8.51 -4.10
N ILE A 200 -19.08 -8.38 -2.77
CA ILE A 200 -19.83 -9.27 -1.86
C ILE A 200 -21.13 -8.59 -1.41
N SER A 201 -21.05 -7.29 -1.12
CA SER A 201 -22.20 -6.45 -0.77
C SER A 201 -21.91 -4.99 -1.10
N ALA A 202 -22.86 -4.09 -0.89
CA ALA A 202 -22.70 -2.65 -1.11
C ALA A 202 -21.60 -1.99 -0.24
N SER A 203 -21.08 -2.70 0.77
CA SER A 203 -20.02 -2.22 1.68
C SER A 203 -18.93 -3.26 1.94
N HIS A 204 -18.86 -4.33 1.14
CA HIS A 204 -17.85 -5.37 1.30
C HIS A 204 -17.41 -5.92 -0.06
N ILE A 205 -16.12 -5.93 -0.30
CA ILE A 205 -15.49 -6.53 -1.49
C ILE A 205 -14.36 -7.47 -1.08
N LYS A 206 -14.10 -8.46 -1.91
CA LYS A 206 -12.93 -9.33 -1.80
C LYS A 206 -11.97 -9.00 -2.93
N MET A 207 -10.66 -8.99 -2.67
CA MET A 207 -9.66 -8.58 -3.64
C MET A 207 -8.43 -9.48 -3.62
N ARG A 208 -7.90 -9.78 -4.81
CA ARG A 208 -6.54 -10.26 -5.05
C ARG A 208 -5.83 -9.27 -5.97
N VAL A 209 -4.52 -9.12 -5.80
CA VAL A 209 -3.75 -8.13 -6.55
C VAL A 209 -2.50 -8.75 -7.17
N TRP A 210 -2.24 -8.36 -8.41
CA TRP A 210 -0.96 -8.51 -9.07
C TRP A 210 -0.26 -7.16 -9.08
N GLU A 211 0.81 -7.02 -8.31
CA GLU A 211 1.56 -5.77 -8.23
C GLU A 211 2.65 -5.72 -9.30
N ARG A 212 2.77 -4.58 -9.94
CA ARG A 212 3.78 -4.25 -10.93
C ARG A 212 5.19 -4.50 -10.39
N GLY A 213 5.89 -5.46 -11.00
CA GLY A 213 7.25 -5.84 -10.65
C GLY A 213 7.39 -6.73 -9.40
N ALA A 214 6.29 -7.03 -8.71
CA ALA A 214 6.31 -7.87 -7.50
C ALA A 214 5.46 -9.14 -7.59
N GLY A 215 4.54 -9.20 -8.57
CA GLY A 215 3.65 -10.34 -8.72
C GLY A 215 2.46 -10.32 -7.75
N GLU A 216 1.89 -11.49 -7.44
CA GLU A 216 0.79 -11.58 -6.48
C GLU A 216 1.32 -11.36 -5.05
N THR A 217 0.81 -10.31 -4.39
CA THR A 217 1.13 -9.99 -3.00
C THR A 217 -0.06 -10.26 -2.07
N LEU A 218 0.20 -10.25 -0.77
CA LEU A 218 -0.84 -10.45 0.25
C LEU A 218 -1.72 -9.22 0.43
N SER A 219 -1.19 -8.01 0.17
CA SER A 219 -1.90 -6.75 0.41
C SER A 219 -1.24 -5.58 -0.33
N CYS A 220 -2.04 -4.83 -1.08
CA CYS A 220 -1.67 -3.56 -1.68
C CYS A 220 -2.62 -2.46 -1.19
N GLY A 221 -2.10 -1.47 -0.46
CA GLY A 221 -2.91 -0.39 0.12
C GLY A 221 -3.50 0.53 -0.95
N THR A 222 -2.71 0.95 -1.95
CA THR A 222 -3.18 1.75 -3.09
C THR A 222 -4.13 0.96 -3.98
N GLY A 223 -3.88 -0.34 -4.16
CA GLY A 223 -4.78 -1.25 -4.87
C GLY A 223 -6.14 -1.39 -4.17
N ALA A 224 -6.16 -1.49 -2.84
CA ALA A 224 -7.40 -1.50 -2.06
C ALA A 224 -8.19 -0.19 -2.25
N CYS A 225 -7.51 0.96 -2.26
CA CYS A 225 -8.13 2.26 -2.56
C CYS A 225 -8.69 2.28 -3.98
N ALA A 226 -7.92 1.82 -4.96
CA ALA A 226 -8.34 1.75 -6.35
C ALA A 226 -9.56 0.84 -6.55
N ALA A 227 -9.56 -0.33 -5.91
CA ALA A 227 -10.69 -1.27 -5.93
C ALA A 227 -11.98 -0.66 -5.37
N ALA A 228 -11.89 0.04 -4.22
CA ALA A 228 -13.04 0.73 -3.63
C ALA A 228 -13.59 1.84 -4.53
N VAL A 229 -12.70 2.68 -5.09
CA VAL A 229 -13.08 3.75 -6.03
C VAL A 229 -13.73 3.16 -7.28
N ALA A 230 -13.14 2.10 -7.87
CA ALA A 230 -13.71 1.42 -9.03
C ALA A 230 -15.09 0.82 -8.73
N CYS A 231 -15.28 0.20 -7.55
CA CYS A 231 -16.60 -0.30 -7.13
C CYS A 231 -17.64 0.81 -7.04
N ILE A 232 -17.27 1.99 -6.56
CA ILE A 232 -18.17 3.15 -6.49
C ILE A 232 -18.50 3.66 -7.90
N LEU A 233 -17.50 3.80 -8.78
CA LEU A 233 -17.68 4.26 -10.16
C LEU A 233 -18.58 3.32 -10.98
N ASN A 234 -18.56 2.03 -10.67
CA ASN A 234 -19.37 1.00 -11.34
C ASN A 234 -20.69 0.70 -10.61
N GLY A 235 -21.04 1.43 -9.55
CA GLY A 235 -22.32 1.32 -8.86
C GLY A 235 -22.44 0.13 -7.88
N TYR A 236 -21.36 -0.62 -7.62
CA TYR A 236 -21.35 -1.69 -6.63
C TYR A 236 -21.36 -1.19 -5.19
N CYS A 237 -20.71 -0.06 -4.94
CA CYS A 237 -20.62 0.58 -3.62
C CYS A 237 -21.00 2.06 -3.69
N LYS A 238 -21.13 2.71 -2.52
CA LYS A 238 -21.48 4.14 -2.42
C LYS A 238 -20.36 4.98 -1.85
N ARG A 239 -20.27 6.25 -2.27
CA ARG A 239 -19.38 7.24 -1.64
C ARG A 239 -19.79 7.48 -0.18
N ASP A 240 -18.87 8.03 0.59
CA ASP A 240 -19.04 8.35 2.02
C ASP A 240 -19.38 7.14 2.90
N THR A 241 -19.19 5.93 2.38
CA THR A 241 -19.38 4.67 3.10
C THR A 241 -18.04 3.98 3.31
N ASP A 242 -17.82 3.44 4.50
CA ASP A 242 -16.67 2.58 4.76
C ASP A 242 -16.87 1.23 4.05
N ILE A 243 -16.00 0.95 3.09
CA ILE A 243 -16.01 -0.29 2.32
C ILE A 243 -14.96 -1.23 2.90
N LYS A 244 -15.41 -2.35 3.42
CA LYS A 244 -14.56 -3.44 3.88
C LYS A 244 -13.92 -4.13 2.70
N ILE A 245 -12.62 -4.35 2.74
CA ILE A 245 -11.84 -5.04 1.70
C ILE A 245 -11.14 -6.24 2.33
N SER A 246 -11.59 -7.44 1.96
CA SER A 246 -10.93 -8.68 2.36
C SER A 246 -9.83 -9.03 1.36
N LEU A 247 -8.59 -9.11 1.85
CA LEU A 247 -7.38 -9.46 1.13
C LEU A 247 -6.82 -10.78 1.68
N ARG A 248 -5.85 -11.36 0.99
CA ARG A 248 -5.14 -12.56 1.49
C ARG A 248 -4.39 -12.29 2.79
N GLY A 249 -3.87 -11.07 2.97
CA GLY A 249 -3.12 -10.64 4.15
C GLY A 249 -4.00 -10.13 5.31
N GLY A 250 -5.31 -10.03 5.14
CA GLY A 250 -6.22 -9.51 6.17
C GLY A 250 -7.27 -8.55 5.63
N GLU A 251 -7.74 -7.65 6.47
CA GLU A 251 -8.83 -6.73 6.15
C GLU A 251 -8.38 -5.27 6.20
N LEU A 252 -8.86 -4.48 5.25
CA LEU A 252 -8.75 -3.03 5.21
C LEU A 252 -10.15 -2.42 5.13
N SER A 253 -10.28 -1.15 5.52
CA SER A 253 -11.46 -0.34 5.25
C SER A 253 -11.06 0.87 4.41
N VAL A 254 -11.80 1.13 3.34
CA VAL A 254 -11.56 2.28 2.46
C VAL A 254 -12.83 3.11 2.36
N LYS A 255 -12.67 4.43 2.47
CA LYS A 255 -13.73 5.40 2.27
C LYS A 255 -13.31 6.44 1.25
N TRP A 256 -14.08 6.57 0.17
CA TRP A 256 -13.96 7.71 -0.75
C TRP A 256 -14.93 8.79 -0.31
N SER A 257 -14.40 9.83 0.33
CA SER A 257 -15.17 10.86 1.03
C SER A 257 -15.67 11.98 0.10
N ALA A 258 -16.66 12.74 0.56
CA ALA A 258 -17.22 13.90 -0.14
C ALA A 258 -16.18 15.01 -0.39
N ASP A 259 -15.13 15.11 0.43
CA ASP A 259 -13.99 16.03 0.23
C ASP A 259 -13.10 15.66 -0.96
N GLY A 260 -13.39 14.53 -1.63
CA GLY A 260 -12.65 14.02 -2.78
C GLY A 260 -11.51 13.06 -2.42
N ASN A 261 -11.11 12.97 -1.15
CA ASN A 261 -10.00 12.13 -0.71
C ASN A 261 -10.44 10.69 -0.43
N VAL A 262 -9.49 9.78 -0.59
CA VAL A 262 -9.63 8.37 -0.22
C VAL A 262 -8.90 8.14 1.09
N TYR A 263 -9.60 7.59 2.07
CA TYR A 263 -9.07 7.25 3.38
C TYR A 263 -8.92 5.74 3.51
N LEU A 264 -7.72 5.30 3.88
CA LEU A 264 -7.39 3.89 4.08
C LEU A 264 -7.19 3.61 5.56
N THR A 265 -8.04 2.78 6.14
CA THR A 265 -7.96 2.33 7.54
C THR A 265 -7.56 0.87 7.60
N GLY A 266 -6.65 0.54 8.49
CA GLY A 266 -6.23 -0.84 8.71
C GLY A 266 -5.42 -1.01 9.99
N SER A 267 -5.22 -2.26 10.37
CA SER A 267 -4.38 -2.61 11.52
C SER A 267 -2.90 -2.36 11.23
N ALA A 268 -2.14 -2.24 12.29
CA ALA A 268 -0.70 -2.28 12.33
C ALA A 268 -0.26 -3.12 13.53
N GLN A 269 0.71 -4.00 13.35
CA GLN A 269 1.14 -4.91 14.40
C GLN A 269 2.66 -4.96 14.50
N THR A 270 3.17 -4.88 15.74
CA THR A 270 4.55 -5.22 16.05
C THR A 270 4.63 -6.74 16.19
N VAL A 271 5.46 -7.37 15.37
CA VAL A 271 5.67 -8.81 15.39
C VAL A 271 6.67 -9.15 16.49
N PHE A 272 7.82 -8.46 16.46
CA PHE A 272 8.85 -8.52 17.51
C PHE A 272 9.77 -7.30 17.44
N THR A 273 10.55 -7.08 18.47
CA THR A 273 11.66 -6.14 18.51
C THR A 273 12.96 -6.88 18.70
N GLY A 274 14.06 -6.33 18.24
CA GLY A 274 15.36 -6.96 18.37
C GLY A 274 16.52 -5.99 18.25
N GLU A 275 17.70 -6.54 18.35
CA GLU A 275 18.96 -5.84 18.11
C GLU A 275 19.85 -6.68 17.20
N ILE A 276 20.46 -6.07 16.21
CA ILE A 276 21.36 -6.72 15.26
C ILE A 276 22.69 -5.96 15.20
N ALA A 277 23.80 -6.69 15.14
CA ALA A 277 25.09 -6.12 14.83
C ALA A 277 25.12 -5.74 13.34
N TYR A 278 24.86 -4.49 13.04
CA TYR A 278 24.97 -3.90 11.72
C TYR A 278 26.00 -2.78 11.77
N GLY A 279 27.22 -3.09 11.36
CA GLY A 279 28.25 -2.08 11.09
C GLY A 279 28.24 -1.82 9.59
N GLY A 280 27.93 -0.60 9.17
CA GLY A 280 27.79 -0.17 7.77
C GLY A 280 29.07 -0.35 6.93
N GLY A 281 29.47 -1.58 6.69
CA GLY A 281 30.63 -1.97 5.91
C GLY A 281 30.34 -3.27 5.18
N ALA A 282 30.45 -3.21 3.87
CA ALA A 282 30.29 -4.34 2.95
C ALA A 282 31.09 -5.57 3.41
N ARG A 283 30.43 -6.75 3.32
CA ARG A 283 31.14 -7.99 3.04
C ARG A 283 31.21 -8.20 1.54
#